data_573430cfff60e7a5f058a3ba984e8cb0
#
_entry.id   573430cfff60e7a5f058a3ba984e8cb0
#
_cell.length_a   1.000
_cell.length_b   1.000
_cell.length_c   1.000
_cell.angle_alpha   90.00
_cell.angle_beta   90.00
_cell.angle_gamma   90.00
#
_symmetry.space_group_name_H-M   'P 1'
#
loop_
_entity.id
_entity.type
_entity.pdbx_description
1 polymer ?
#
loop_
_entity_poly.entity_id
_entity_poly.type
_entity_poly.pdbx_seq_one_letter_code
_entity_poly.pdbx_strand_id
1 'polypeptide(L)'
;MNIDILSFKRLAYRVFEDLGVRIPVVLDDMGKSMVLRKVAGLKRGKLSLYSGHLEQTGFIGQLKSQISELYQYGITPDMLREVRGEADSPLLAQKLEDLEVIYSGFREYIESHYITAEEILDILCRELPKWEPLKDSIILLDGYTGFTPVQYRLVE
;
A
#
# COMPACT_ATOMS: atom_id res chain seq x y z
N MET A 1 15.57 31.82 8.97
CA MET A 1 15.75 30.40 8.65
C MET A 1 14.54 29.68 9.24
N ASN A 2 13.71 29.05 8.41
CA ASN A 2 12.60 28.24 8.89
C ASN A 2 13.05 26.78 8.91
N ILE A 3 12.78 26.10 10.02
CA ILE A 3 13.05 24.68 10.18
C ILE A 3 11.70 23.99 10.33
N ASP A 4 11.40 23.06 9.44
CA ASP A 4 10.20 22.23 9.49
C ASP A 4 10.59 20.78 9.80
N ILE A 5 9.97 20.19 10.79
CA ILE A 5 10.14 18.77 11.13
C ILE A 5 8.92 18.02 10.64
N LEU A 6 9.09 17.21 9.61
CA LEU A 6 8.00 16.54 8.92
C LEU A 6 8.28 15.05 8.76
N SER A 7 7.25 14.21 8.90
CA SER A 7 7.29 12.87 8.34
C SER A 7 6.98 12.94 6.83
N PHE A 8 7.33 11.91 6.06
CA PHE A 8 6.97 11.83 4.64
C PHE A 8 5.47 12.08 4.39
N LYS A 9 4.62 11.53 5.24
CA LYS A 9 3.17 11.73 5.14
C LYS A 9 2.77 13.20 5.36
N ARG A 10 3.35 13.87 6.34
CA ARG A 10 3.07 15.31 6.59
C ARG A 10 3.60 16.18 5.46
N LEU A 11 4.78 15.85 4.92
CA LEU A 11 5.32 16.51 3.73
C LEU A 11 4.36 16.35 2.54
N ALA A 12 3.84 15.14 2.31
CA ALA A 12 2.89 14.88 1.24
C ALA A 12 1.66 15.79 1.32
N TYR A 13 1.01 15.84 2.47
CA TYR A 13 -0.19 16.70 2.62
C TYR A 13 0.12 18.18 2.45
N ARG A 14 1.27 18.66 2.92
CA ARG A 14 1.69 20.05 2.70
C ARG A 14 1.89 20.35 1.22
N VAL A 15 2.60 19.49 0.51
CA VAL A 15 2.81 19.62 -0.95
C VAL A 15 1.48 19.62 -1.69
N PHE A 16 0.57 18.73 -1.32
CA PHE A 16 -0.77 18.63 -1.95
C PHE A 16 -1.60 19.89 -1.71
N GLU A 17 -1.56 20.43 -0.49
CA GLU A 17 -2.24 21.67 -0.15
C GLU A 17 -1.68 22.86 -0.95
N ASP A 18 -0.35 23.04 -0.96
CA ASP A 18 0.32 24.13 -1.64
C ASP A 18 0.10 24.08 -3.17
N LEU A 19 0.08 22.87 -3.75
CA LEU A 19 -0.12 22.66 -5.20
C LEU A 19 -1.60 22.52 -5.60
N GLY A 20 -2.54 22.51 -4.64
CA GLY A 20 -3.96 22.31 -4.90
C GLY A 20 -4.29 20.90 -5.44
N VAL A 21 -3.47 19.89 -5.11
CA VAL A 21 -3.68 18.51 -5.56
C VAL A 21 -4.85 17.88 -4.81
N ARG A 22 -5.86 17.43 -5.56
CA ARG A 22 -6.98 16.66 -4.99
C ARG A 22 -6.60 15.18 -4.96
N ILE A 23 -6.63 14.58 -3.77
CA ILE A 23 -6.43 13.14 -3.58
C ILE A 23 -7.77 12.47 -3.26
N PRO A 24 -7.95 11.21 -3.66
CA PRO A 24 -9.09 10.39 -3.22
C PRO A 24 -9.09 10.21 -1.70
N VAL A 25 -10.20 9.70 -1.18
CA VAL A 25 -10.31 9.37 0.25
C VAL A 25 -9.29 8.30 0.60
N VAL A 26 -8.47 8.57 1.60
CA VAL A 26 -7.46 7.61 2.09
C VAL A 26 -8.10 6.62 3.04
N LEU A 27 -8.01 5.33 2.73
CA LEU A 27 -8.44 4.28 3.64
C LEU A 27 -7.53 4.20 4.86
N ASP A 28 -8.14 4.35 6.02
CA ASP A 28 -7.48 4.04 7.30
C ASP A 28 -7.43 2.52 7.53
N ASP A 29 -6.81 2.13 8.63
CA ASP A 29 -6.65 0.72 9.01
C ASP A 29 -7.97 -0.03 9.20
N MET A 30 -8.99 0.67 9.70
CA MET A 30 -10.32 0.10 9.86
C MET A 30 -11.00 -0.09 8.51
N GLY A 31 -10.96 0.94 7.65
CA GLY A 31 -11.49 0.88 6.29
C GLY A 31 -10.85 -0.24 5.47
N LYS A 32 -9.52 -0.38 5.52
CA LYS A 32 -8.82 -1.52 4.90
C LYS A 32 -9.36 -2.87 5.38
N SER A 33 -9.51 -3.04 6.71
CA SER A 33 -10.00 -4.29 7.28
C SER A 33 -11.44 -4.60 6.86
N MET A 34 -12.30 -3.58 6.77
CA MET A 34 -13.68 -3.74 6.31
C MET A 34 -13.74 -4.14 4.83
N VAL A 35 -12.97 -3.46 3.97
CA VAL A 35 -12.90 -3.79 2.54
C VAL A 35 -12.35 -5.20 2.34
N LEU A 36 -11.27 -5.57 3.03
CA LEU A 36 -10.69 -6.90 2.94
C LEU A 36 -11.66 -8.00 3.38
N ARG A 37 -12.39 -7.79 4.47
CA ARG A 37 -13.42 -8.73 4.93
C ARG A 37 -14.51 -8.89 3.87
N LYS A 38 -14.97 -7.80 3.28
CA LYS A 38 -15.98 -7.82 2.22
C LYS A 38 -15.48 -8.55 0.97
N VAL A 39 -14.29 -8.21 0.49
CA VAL A 39 -13.68 -8.83 -0.70
C VAL A 39 -13.44 -10.32 -0.49
N ALA A 40 -12.84 -10.71 0.65
CA ALA A 40 -12.60 -12.11 0.99
C ALA A 40 -13.91 -12.92 1.05
N GLY A 41 -14.96 -12.33 1.62
CA GLY A 41 -16.30 -12.93 1.62
C GLY A 41 -16.88 -13.14 0.22
N LEU A 42 -16.79 -12.12 -0.65
CA LEU A 42 -17.24 -12.20 -2.05
C LEU A 42 -16.45 -13.20 -2.88
N LYS A 43 -15.15 -13.33 -2.61
CA LYS A 43 -14.25 -14.26 -3.33
C LYS A 43 -14.14 -15.64 -2.66
N ARG A 44 -14.86 -15.93 -1.56
CA ARG A 44 -14.75 -17.15 -0.76
C ARG A 44 -14.75 -18.44 -1.59
N GLY A 45 -15.61 -18.52 -2.58
CA GLY A 45 -15.71 -19.69 -3.47
C GLY A 45 -14.51 -19.90 -4.41
N LYS A 46 -13.58 -18.93 -4.48
CA LYS A 46 -12.34 -19.00 -5.26
C LYS A 46 -11.11 -19.27 -4.39
N LEU A 47 -11.28 -19.29 -3.06
CA LEU A 47 -10.20 -19.49 -2.11
C LEU A 47 -10.11 -20.97 -1.70
N SER A 48 -8.91 -21.52 -1.78
CA SER A 48 -8.64 -22.90 -1.37
C SER A 48 -8.29 -23.00 0.12
N LEU A 49 -7.28 -22.31 0.57
CA LEU A 49 -6.80 -22.38 1.97
C LEU A 49 -7.50 -21.35 2.86
N TYR A 50 -7.63 -20.12 2.38
CA TYR A 50 -8.14 -19.01 3.20
C TYR A 50 -9.65 -19.09 3.45
N SER A 51 -10.41 -19.85 2.64
CA SER A 51 -11.87 -19.99 2.78
C SER A 51 -12.32 -20.42 4.18
N GLY A 52 -11.56 -21.33 4.82
CA GLY A 52 -11.83 -21.83 6.17
C GLY A 52 -11.34 -20.93 7.30
N HIS A 53 -10.54 -19.89 6.99
CA HIS A 53 -9.90 -19.03 7.98
C HIS A 53 -10.55 -17.64 8.10
N LEU A 54 -11.47 -17.30 7.20
CA LEU A 54 -12.08 -15.96 7.12
C LEU A 54 -12.79 -15.53 8.41
N GLU A 55 -13.33 -16.50 9.15
CA GLU A 55 -14.04 -16.26 10.41
C GLU A 55 -13.11 -16.25 11.64
N GLN A 56 -11.84 -16.60 11.47
CA GLN A 56 -10.89 -16.69 12.58
C GLN A 56 -10.49 -15.30 13.04
N THR A 57 -10.45 -15.12 14.35
CA THR A 57 -9.99 -13.89 14.99
C THR A 57 -8.53 -13.61 14.58
N GLY A 58 -8.28 -12.39 14.11
CA GLY A 58 -6.93 -11.95 13.71
C GLY A 58 -6.56 -12.25 12.26
N PHE A 59 -7.26 -13.15 11.54
CA PHE A 59 -6.93 -13.48 10.15
C PHE A 59 -6.98 -12.26 9.23
N ILE A 60 -8.04 -11.46 9.31
CA ILE A 60 -8.17 -10.23 8.51
C ILE A 60 -7.06 -9.22 8.87
N GLY A 61 -6.63 -9.17 10.13
CA GLY A 61 -5.50 -8.33 10.55
C GLY A 61 -4.18 -8.76 9.91
N GLN A 62 -3.89 -10.06 9.89
CA GLN A 62 -2.71 -10.60 9.20
C GLN A 62 -2.76 -10.36 7.70
N LEU A 63 -3.90 -10.59 7.07
CA LEU A 63 -4.12 -10.32 5.66
C LEU A 63 -3.92 -8.83 5.32
N LYS A 64 -4.44 -7.94 6.16
CA LYS A 64 -4.21 -6.49 6.02
C LYS A 64 -2.72 -6.15 6.06
N SER A 65 -1.96 -6.71 7.01
CA SER A 65 -0.53 -6.48 7.11
C SER A 65 0.21 -6.96 5.86
N GLN A 66 -0.09 -8.16 5.38
CA GLN A 66 0.50 -8.69 4.14
C GLN A 66 0.20 -7.80 2.93
N ILE A 67 -1.05 -7.36 2.76
CA ILE A 67 -1.42 -6.48 1.64
C ILE A 67 -0.76 -5.11 1.78
N SER A 68 -0.64 -4.54 2.98
CA SER A 68 0.09 -3.30 3.20
C SER A 68 1.57 -3.43 2.83
N GLU A 69 2.21 -4.56 3.15
CA GLU A 69 3.58 -4.85 2.72
C GLU A 69 3.70 -4.93 1.19
N LEU A 70 2.77 -5.63 0.52
CA LEU A 70 2.76 -5.69 -0.95
C LEU A 70 2.71 -4.29 -1.57
N TYR A 71 1.83 -3.41 -1.07
CA TYR A 71 1.77 -2.02 -1.51
C TYR A 71 3.07 -1.27 -1.24
N GLN A 72 3.62 -1.42 -0.03
CA GLN A 72 4.82 -0.73 0.41
C GLN A 72 6.04 -1.06 -0.45
N TYR A 73 6.13 -2.31 -0.93
CA TYR A 73 7.20 -2.78 -1.78
C TYR A 73 6.86 -2.74 -3.28
N GLY A 74 5.70 -2.22 -3.65
CA GLY A 74 5.28 -2.11 -5.04
C GLY A 74 4.99 -3.45 -5.72
N ILE A 75 4.73 -4.49 -4.93
CA ILE A 75 4.39 -5.82 -5.46
C ILE A 75 2.97 -5.78 -6.04
N THR A 76 2.83 -6.21 -7.28
CA THR A 76 1.54 -6.28 -7.96
C THR A 76 0.95 -7.69 -7.92
N PRO A 77 -0.38 -7.85 -8.17
CA PRO A 77 -0.96 -9.19 -8.32
C PRO A 77 -0.31 -10.04 -9.41
N ASP A 78 0.15 -9.41 -10.50
CA ASP A 78 0.84 -10.12 -11.59
C ASP A 78 2.19 -10.67 -11.13
N MET A 79 2.96 -9.91 -10.35
CA MET A 79 4.21 -10.39 -9.74
C MET A 79 3.96 -11.55 -8.78
N LEU A 80 2.87 -11.53 -8.00
CA LEU A 80 2.49 -12.69 -7.16
C LEU A 80 2.20 -13.93 -8.00
N ARG A 81 1.58 -13.77 -9.17
CA ARG A 81 1.30 -14.86 -10.10
C ARG A 81 2.58 -15.47 -10.68
N GLU A 82 3.58 -14.64 -10.99
CA GLU A 82 4.89 -15.08 -11.45
C GLU A 82 5.60 -15.91 -10.35
N VAL A 83 5.70 -15.36 -9.14
CA VAL A 83 6.30 -16.06 -7.99
C VAL A 83 5.58 -17.37 -7.65
N ARG A 84 4.24 -17.42 -7.80
CA ARG A 84 3.47 -18.63 -7.63
C ARG A 84 3.92 -19.73 -8.61
N GLY A 85 4.25 -19.37 -9.86
CA GLY A 85 4.75 -20.31 -10.87
C GLY A 85 6.10 -20.94 -10.51
N GLU A 86 6.88 -20.30 -9.65
CA GLU A 86 8.20 -20.74 -9.18
C GLU A 86 8.14 -21.38 -7.77
N ALA A 87 6.94 -21.56 -7.20
CA ALA A 87 6.81 -22.04 -5.84
C ALA A 87 7.22 -23.51 -5.68
N ASP A 88 8.15 -23.80 -4.78
CA ASP A 88 8.71 -25.13 -4.51
C ASP A 88 7.72 -26.10 -3.86
N SER A 89 6.60 -25.61 -3.31
CA SER A 89 5.60 -26.45 -2.66
C SER A 89 4.18 -26.13 -3.11
N PRO A 90 3.33 -27.17 -3.27
CA PRO A 90 1.91 -26.97 -3.60
C PRO A 90 1.17 -26.09 -2.58
N LEU A 91 1.53 -26.20 -1.30
CA LEU A 91 0.91 -25.40 -0.23
C LEU A 91 1.24 -23.91 -0.39
N LEU A 92 2.50 -23.58 -0.73
CA LEU A 92 2.92 -22.21 -1.00
C LEU A 92 2.21 -21.66 -2.24
N ALA A 93 2.12 -22.44 -3.31
CA ALA A 93 1.41 -22.06 -4.53
C ALA A 93 -0.05 -21.72 -4.25
N GLN A 94 -0.77 -22.55 -3.49
CA GLN A 94 -2.16 -22.31 -3.10
C GLN A 94 -2.30 -21.05 -2.22
N LYS A 95 -1.37 -20.83 -1.29
CA LYS A 95 -1.37 -19.64 -0.43
C LYS A 95 -1.18 -18.36 -1.25
N LEU A 96 -0.26 -18.39 -2.21
CA LEU A 96 -0.01 -17.24 -3.12
C LEU A 96 -1.21 -17.00 -4.03
N GLU A 97 -1.89 -18.05 -4.49
CA GLU A 97 -3.11 -17.94 -5.30
C GLU A 97 -4.24 -17.25 -4.52
N ASP A 98 -4.50 -17.70 -3.30
CA ASP A 98 -5.52 -17.09 -2.45
C ASP A 98 -5.20 -15.62 -2.14
N LEU A 99 -3.93 -15.31 -1.87
CA LEU A 99 -3.46 -13.95 -1.63
C LEU A 99 -3.62 -13.08 -2.89
N GLU A 100 -3.27 -13.61 -4.07
CA GLU A 100 -3.46 -12.92 -5.37
C GLU A 100 -4.94 -12.58 -5.60
N VAL A 101 -5.84 -13.56 -5.39
CA VAL A 101 -7.30 -13.40 -5.58
C VAL A 101 -7.85 -12.28 -4.67
N ILE A 102 -7.45 -12.26 -3.40
CA ILE A 102 -7.92 -11.24 -2.46
C ILE A 102 -7.29 -9.88 -2.78
N TYR A 103 -6.00 -9.85 -3.08
CA TYR A 103 -5.29 -8.61 -3.38
C TYR A 103 -5.81 -7.95 -4.66
N SER A 104 -6.03 -8.72 -5.73
CA SER A 104 -6.66 -8.23 -6.95
C SER A 104 -8.06 -7.66 -6.67
N GLY A 105 -8.87 -8.40 -5.93
CA GLY A 105 -10.22 -7.95 -5.57
C GLY A 105 -10.22 -6.71 -4.67
N PHE A 106 -9.24 -6.57 -3.78
CA PHE A 106 -9.08 -5.38 -2.96
C PHE A 106 -8.72 -4.16 -3.81
N ARG A 107 -7.75 -4.29 -4.72
CA ARG A 107 -7.37 -3.22 -5.64
C ARG A 107 -8.53 -2.79 -6.52
N GLU A 108 -9.22 -3.75 -7.15
CA GLU A 108 -10.42 -3.50 -7.95
C GLU A 108 -11.49 -2.72 -7.18
N TYR A 109 -11.69 -3.08 -5.89
CA TYR A 109 -12.71 -2.43 -5.06
C TYR A 109 -12.36 -0.98 -4.72
N ILE A 110 -11.08 -0.66 -4.49
CA ILE A 110 -10.67 0.69 -4.08
C ILE A 110 -10.35 1.63 -5.24
N GLU A 111 -10.01 1.11 -6.42
CA GLU A 111 -9.42 1.84 -7.56
C GLU A 111 -10.14 3.14 -7.93
N SER A 112 -11.47 3.18 -7.83
CA SER A 112 -12.24 4.34 -8.29
C SER A 112 -12.55 5.36 -7.20
N HIS A 113 -12.37 5.04 -5.91
CA HIS A 113 -12.91 5.85 -4.82
C HIS A 113 -11.94 6.11 -3.69
N TYR A 114 -10.93 5.26 -3.53
CA TYR A 114 -10.03 5.28 -2.40
C TYR A 114 -8.59 5.12 -2.84
N ILE A 115 -7.68 5.55 -1.98
CA ILE A 115 -6.25 5.18 -2.03
C ILE A 115 -5.83 4.63 -0.67
N THR A 116 -4.75 3.89 -0.65
CA THR A 116 -4.12 3.45 0.59
C THR A 116 -3.13 4.50 1.11
N ALA A 117 -2.76 4.39 2.38
CA ALA A 117 -1.77 5.28 2.96
C ALA A 117 -0.39 5.16 2.28
N GLU A 118 -0.09 3.99 1.73
CA GLU A 118 1.14 3.71 0.98
C GLU A 118 1.16 4.47 -0.36
N GLU A 119 0.03 4.55 -1.05
CA GLU A 119 -0.10 5.24 -2.34
C GLU A 119 0.05 6.78 -2.23
N ILE A 120 -0.12 7.35 -1.03
CA ILE A 120 0.13 8.78 -0.80
C ILE A 120 1.56 9.16 -1.21
N LEU A 121 2.54 8.30 -0.92
CA LEU A 121 3.93 8.56 -1.25
C LEU A 121 4.21 8.47 -2.75
N ASP A 122 3.49 7.61 -3.48
CA ASP A 122 3.58 7.55 -4.94
C ASP A 122 3.05 8.84 -5.58
N ILE A 123 1.97 9.40 -5.03
CA ILE A 123 1.46 10.71 -5.46
C ILE A 123 2.48 11.81 -5.12
N LEU A 124 3.07 11.76 -3.93
CA LEU A 124 4.10 12.73 -3.54
C LEU A 124 5.30 12.67 -4.48
N CYS A 125 5.82 11.51 -4.84
CA CYS A 125 6.94 11.37 -5.79
C CYS A 125 6.65 12.07 -7.13
N ARG A 126 5.41 12.00 -7.60
CA ARG A 126 4.98 12.61 -8.86
C ARG A 126 4.83 14.14 -8.76
N GLU A 127 4.36 14.63 -7.62
CA GLU A 127 4.04 16.04 -7.43
C GLU A 127 5.20 16.87 -6.84
N LEU A 128 6.09 16.23 -6.08
CA LEU A 128 7.20 16.89 -5.38
C LEU A 128 8.13 17.73 -6.30
N PRO A 129 8.46 17.28 -7.52
CA PRO A 129 9.29 18.09 -8.44
C PRO A 129 8.67 19.43 -8.85
N LYS A 130 7.36 19.58 -8.68
CA LYS A 130 6.62 20.81 -9.00
C LYS A 130 6.60 21.81 -7.83
N TRP A 131 7.02 21.37 -6.64
CA TRP A 131 6.94 22.16 -5.42
C TRP A 131 8.20 23.00 -5.24
N GLU A 132 8.08 24.29 -5.60
CA GLU A 132 9.20 25.25 -5.60
C GLU A 132 9.96 25.38 -4.27
N PRO A 133 9.30 25.33 -3.07
CA PRO A 133 10.04 25.49 -1.81
C PRO A 133 11.13 24.43 -1.57
N LEU A 134 11.08 23.29 -2.27
CA LEU A 134 12.11 22.27 -2.16
C LEU A 134 13.45 22.69 -2.75
N LYS A 135 13.43 23.50 -3.82
CA LYS A 135 14.64 23.86 -4.58
C LYS A 135 15.70 24.60 -3.75
N ASP A 136 15.26 25.38 -2.77
CA ASP A 136 16.13 26.18 -1.91
C ASP A 136 16.22 25.60 -0.48
N SER A 137 15.87 24.33 -0.31
CA SER A 137 15.82 23.66 0.99
C SER A 137 17.00 22.72 1.20
N ILE A 138 17.44 22.61 2.45
CA ILE A 138 18.36 21.55 2.89
C ILE A 138 17.52 20.50 3.61
N ILE A 139 17.61 19.27 3.14
CA ILE A 139 16.89 18.14 3.71
C ILE A 139 17.83 17.33 4.60
N LEU A 140 17.42 17.12 5.85
CA LEU A 140 18.10 16.24 6.80
C LEU A 140 17.16 15.07 7.12
N LEU A 141 17.67 13.86 6.98
CA LEU A 141 16.94 12.63 7.30
C LEU A 141 17.49 12.06 8.61
N ASP A 142 16.64 11.92 9.60
CA ASP A 142 17.01 11.42 10.92
C ASP A 142 16.14 10.25 11.34
N GLY A 143 16.73 9.27 12.06
CA GLY A 143 16.01 8.12 12.63
C GLY A 143 15.62 7.03 11.63
N TYR A 144 16.11 7.05 10.39
CA TYR A 144 15.84 6.00 9.40
C TYR A 144 16.89 4.90 9.46
N THR A 145 16.46 3.67 9.64
CA THR A 145 17.29 2.46 9.55
C THR A 145 17.28 1.83 8.16
N GLY A 146 16.37 2.28 7.28
CA GLY A 146 16.23 1.85 5.90
C GLY A 146 15.05 2.57 5.25
N PHE A 147 14.97 2.50 3.93
CA PHE A 147 13.91 3.09 3.14
C PHE A 147 13.17 2.02 2.34
N THR A 148 11.86 2.20 2.18
CA THR A 148 11.08 1.46 1.20
C THR A 148 11.39 1.93 -0.21
N PRO A 149 11.08 1.15 -1.26
CA PRO A 149 11.33 1.56 -2.64
C PRO A 149 10.75 2.94 -3.00
N VAL A 150 9.55 3.26 -2.50
CA VAL A 150 8.94 4.58 -2.75
C VAL A 150 9.66 5.70 -1.99
N GLN A 151 10.17 5.43 -0.79
CA GLN A 151 10.95 6.41 -0.04
C GLN A 151 12.32 6.67 -0.70
N TYR A 152 12.96 5.64 -1.29
CA TYR A 152 14.16 5.84 -2.10
C TYR A 152 13.89 6.79 -3.26
N ARG A 153 12.81 6.60 -4.01
CA ARG A 153 12.43 7.50 -5.11
C ARG A 153 12.15 8.93 -4.68
N LEU A 154 11.82 9.14 -3.39
CA LEU A 154 11.59 10.50 -2.86
C LEU A 154 12.87 11.23 -2.51
N VAL A 155 13.98 10.50 -2.22
CA VAL A 155 15.25 11.09 -1.79
C VAL A 155 16.32 11.11 -2.88
N GLU A 156 16.06 10.50 -4.02
CA GLU A 156 16.85 10.60 -5.25
C GLU A 156 16.55 11.89 -6.01
#